data_8e02b11256162d0348ce8190fa667477
#
_entry.id   8e02b11256162d0348ce8190fa667477
#
_cell.length_a   1.000
_cell.length_b   1.000
_cell.length_c   1.000
_cell.angle_alpha   90.00
_cell.angle_beta   90.00
_cell.angle_gamma   90.00
#
_symmetry.space_group_name_H-M   'P 1'
#
loop_
_entity.id
_entity.type
_entity.pdbx_description
1 polymer ?
#
loop_
_entity_poly.entity_id
_entity_poly.type
_entity_poly.pdbx_seq_one_letter_code
_entity_poly.pdbx_strand_id
1 'polypeptide(L)'
;MWTLKYEAIRYDFFLFDRSGANIRWYSHQRKPPLEVVNEMPAHGFSGYELYGKRWQVPSNAEDVLTQIYGDWRTPNPGYLYWRDCRAIVERYPWTGERRPPD
;
A
#
# COMPACT_ATOMS: atom_id res chain seq x y z
N MET A 1 6.16 7.51 -0.89
CA MET A 1 4.92 7.82 -1.63
C MET A 1 5.03 9.18 -2.28
N TRP A 2 4.63 9.28 -3.51
CA TRP A 2 4.53 10.54 -4.23
C TRP A 2 3.07 10.82 -4.52
N THR A 3 2.68 12.09 -4.42
CA THR A 3 1.31 12.51 -4.68
C THR A 3 1.30 13.53 -5.81
N LEU A 4 0.46 13.30 -6.81
CA LEU A 4 0.24 14.20 -7.93
C LEU A 4 -1.24 14.55 -8.00
N LYS A 5 -1.55 15.84 -8.16
CA LYS A 5 -2.91 16.30 -8.39
C LYS A 5 -3.04 16.81 -9.82
N TYR A 6 -4.06 16.32 -10.51
CA TYR A 6 -4.39 16.75 -11.87
C TYR A 6 -5.91 16.86 -12.00
N GLU A 7 -6.41 18.01 -12.41
CA GLU A 7 -7.85 18.28 -12.53
C GLU A 7 -8.65 17.88 -11.28
N ALA A 8 -8.16 18.27 -10.10
CA ALA A 8 -8.75 17.94 -8.80
C ALA A 8 -8.76 16.44 -8.44
N ILE A 9 -8.10 15.60 -9.24
CA ILE A 9 -7.92 14.18 -8.93
C ILE A 9 -6.55 13.98 -8.29
N ARG A 10 -6.53 13.25 -7.19
CA ARG A 10 -5.29 12.93 -6.49
C ARG A 10 -4.78 11.56 -6.97
N TYR A 11 -3.50 11.52 -7.33
CA TYR A 11 -2.80 10.29 -7.72
C TYR A 11 -1.68 10.03 -6.72
N ASP A 12 -1.70 8.86 -6.09
CA ASP A 12 -0.67 8.44 -5.16
C ASP A 12 0.19 7.35 -5.79
N PHE A 13 1.52 7.53 -5.71
CA PHE A 13 2.49 6.59 -6.25
C PHE A 13 3.32 6.00 -5.13
N PHE A 14 3.38 4.68 -5.06
CA PHE A 14 4.16 3.96 -4.06
C PHE A 14 5.33 3.27 -4.73
N LEU A 15 6.52 3.43 -4.15
CA LEU A 15 7.71 2.72 -4.60
C LEU A 15 7.84 1.42 -3.81
N PHE A 16 7.95 0.32 -4.53
CA PHE A 16 8.13 -0.99 -3.93
C PHE A 16 9.55 -1.49 -4.15
N ASP A 17 10.21 -1.89 -3.07
CA ASP A 17 11.51 -2.52 -3.13
C ASP A 17 11.37 -4.03 -3.10
N ARG A 18 12.25 -4.71 -3.84
CA ARG A 18 12.29 -6.16 -3.84
C ARG A 18 13.05 -6.64 -2.60
N SER A 19 12.48 -7.60 -1.88
CA SER A 19 13.11 -8.22 -0.72
C SER A 19 12.94 -9.74 -0.82
N GLY A 20 13.86 -10.40 -1.51
CA GLY A 20 13.75 -11.83 -1.84
C GLY A 20 12.52 -12.10 -2.70
N ALA A 21 11.62 -12.97 -2.24
CA ALA A 21 10.37 -13.29 -2.92
C ALA A 21 9.25 -12.30 -2.59
N ASN A 22 9.53 -11.28 -1.78
CA ASN A 22 8.54 -10.32 -1.32
C ASN A 22 8.78 -8.94 -1.92
N ILE A 23 7.79 -8.08 -1.83
CA ILE A 23 7.91 -6.64 -2.07
C ILE A 23 7.73 -5.91 -0.76
N ARG A 24 8.41 -4.78 -0.62
CA ARG A 24 8.41 -3.97 0.60
C ARG A 24 8.20 -2.51 0.24
N TRP A 25 7.40 -1.81 1.04
CA TRP A 25 7.23 -0.36 0.88
C TRP A 25 7.06 0.31 2.23
N TYR A 26 7.28 1.63 2.25
CA TYR A 26 7.27 2.45 3.45
C TYR A 26 6.18 3.49 3.37
N SER A 27 5.48 3.69 4.48
CA SER A 27 4.46 4.71 4.60
C SER A 27 4.70 5.52 5.86
N HIS A 28 4.35 6.80 5.82
CA HIS A 28 4.49 7.70 6.96
C HIS A 28 3.13 8.25 7.35
N GLN A 29 2.93 8.43 8.64
CA GLN A 29 1.69 8.95 9.20
C GLN A 29 2.01 9.98 10.27
N ARG A 30 1.17 11.02 10.36
CA ARG A 30 1.39 12.10 11.33
C ARG A 30 0.65 11.91 12.64
N LYS A 31 -0.49 11.23 12.63
CA LYS A 31 -1.32 11.03 13.83
C LYS A 31 -1.82 9.59 13.92
N PRO A 32 -1.22 8.74 14.77
CA PRO A 32 0.02 8.95 15.51
C PRO A 32 1.24 9.04 14.57
N PRO A 33 2.33 9.69 15.00
CA PRO A 33 3.52 9.83 14.14
C PRO A 33 4.25 8.49 14.04
N LEU A 34 4.06 7.82 12.92
CA LEU A 34 4.63 6.50 12.67
C LEU A 34 5.22 6.40 11.28
N GLU A 35 6.34 5.72 11.18
CA GLU A 35 6.82 5.12 9.96
C GLU A 35 6.46 3.64 9.99
N VAL A 36 5.72 3.16 8.99
CA VAL A 36 5.33 1.76 8.90
C VAL A 36 6.02 1.09 7.72
N VAL A 37 6.51 -0.11 7.96
CA VAL A 37 7.14 -0.93 6.93
C VAL A 37 6.15 -2.02 6.56
N ASN A 38 5.82 -2.10 5.28
CA ASN A 38 4.90 -3.09 4.73
C ASN A 38 5.66 -4.10 3.91
N GLU A 39 5.26 -5.35 3.98
CA GLU A 39 5.85 -6.42 3.18
C GLU A 39 4.78 -7.44 2.83
N MET A 40 4.79 -7.92 1.60
CA MET A 40 3.91 -9.00 1.18
C MET A 40 4.54 -9.75 0.02
N PRO A 41 4.07 -10.97 -0.30
CA PRO A 41 4.58 -11.72 -1.44
C PRO A 41 4.52 -10.90 -2.73
N ALA A 42 5.59 -10.96 -3.53
CA ALA A 42 5.62 -10.32 -4.83
C ALA A 42 4.56 -10.96 -5.75
N HIS A 43 4.03 -10.15 -6.64
CA HIS A 43 3.00 -10.59 -7.58
C HIS A 43 3.36 -10.16 -9.01
N GLY A 44 2.78 -10.85 -9.99
CA GLY A 44 2.78 -10.41 -11.36
C GLY A 44 1.58 -9.52 -11.64
N PHE A 45 1.29 -9.30 -12.92
CA PHE A 45 0.20 -8.46 -13.35
C PHE A 45 -0.70 -9.20 -14.34
N SER A 46 -2.00 -8.89 -14.29
CA SER A 46 -3.00 -9.40 -15.21
C SER A 46 -3.79 -8.23 -15.79
N GLY A 47 -4.34 -8.42 -16.98
CA GLY A 47 -5.23 -7.42 -17.56
C GLY A 47 -6.63 -7.51 -16.96
N TYR A 48 -7.23 -6.37 -16.71
CA TYR A 48 -8.59 -6.25 -16.22
C TYR A 48 -9.31 -5.15 -16.97
N GLU A 49 -10.50 -5.43 -17.49
CA GLU A 49 -11.29 -4.42 -18.20
C GLU A 49 -12.19 -3.65 -17.25
N LEU A 50 -12.08 -2.32 -17.32
CA LEU A 50 -12.88 -1.41 -16.52
C LEU A 50 -13.11 -0.13 -17.32
N TYR A 51 -14.37 0.28 -17.45
CA TYR A 51 -14.77 1.46 -18.22
C TYR A 51 -14.25 1.45 -19.66
N GLY A 52 -14.31 0.30 -20.32
CA GLY A 52 -13.89 0.14 -21.71
C GLY A 52 -12.38 0.18 -21.95
N LYS A 53 -11.58 0.17 -20.89
CA LYS A 53 -10.11 0.15 -20.95
C LYS A 53 -9.57 -1.06 -20.24
N ARG A 54 -8.40 -1.52 -20.69
CA ARG A 54 -7.68 -2.62 -20.06
C ARG A 54 -6.61 -2.06 -19.14
N TRP A 55 -6.65 -2.49 -17.87
CA TRP A 55 -5.72 -2.05 -16.84
C TRP A 55 -4.84 -3.20 -16.39
N GLN A 56 -3.62 -2.88 -15.97
CA GLN A 56 -2.75 -3.84 -15.31
C GLN A 56 -3.06 -3.84 -13.81
N VAL A 57 -3.45 -4.99 -13.30
CA VAL A 57 -3.72 -5.18 -11.87
C VAL A 57 -2.89 -6.34 -11.35
N PRO A 58 -2.62 -6.43 -10.04
CA PRO A 58 -1.93 -7.60 -9.49
C PRO A 58 -2.64 -8.89 -9.90
N SER A 59 -1.88 -9.88 -10.36
CA SER A 59 -2.46 -11.16 -10.79
C SER A 59 -3.16 -11.91 -9.65
N ASN A 60 -2.78 -11.60 -8.41
CA ASN A 60 -3.38 -12.15 -7.19
C ASN A 60 -4.11 -11.05 -6.40
N ALA A 61 -4.92 -10.24 -7.08
CA ALA A 61 -5.56 -9.06 -6.49
C ALA A 61 -6.33 -9.36 -5.22
N GLU A 62 -7.06 -10.47 -5.15
CA GLU A 62 -7.79 -10.85 -3.95
C GLU A 62 -6.86 -11.15 -2.77
N ASP A 63 -5.74 -11.80 -3.03
CA ASP A 63 -4.73 -12.06 -1.99
C ASP A 63 -4.10 -10.75 -1.51
N VAL A 64 -3.82 -9.82 -2.41
CA VAL A 64 -3.29 -8.51 -2.07
C VAL A 64 -4.28 -7.76 -1.16
N LEU A 65 -5.56 -7.75 -1.52
CA LEU A 65 -6.59 -7.11 -0.71
C LEU A 65 -6.70 -7.75 0.67
N THR A 66 -6.60 -9.07 0.74
CA THR A 66 -6.64 -9.79 2.01
C THR A 66 -5.42 -9.47 2.87
N GLN A 67 -4.23 -9.34 2.28
CA GLN A 67 -3.02 -8.96 3.00
C GLN A 67 -3.12 -7.55 3.59
N ILE A 68 -3.78 -6.64 2.91
CA ILE A 68 -3.89 -5.26 3.36
C ILE A 68 -5.08 -5.07 4.30
N TYR A 69 -6.24 -5.56 3.93
CA TYR A 69 -7.51 -5.26 4.61
C TYR A 69 -8.10 -6.42 5.40
N GLY A 70 -7.59 -7.63 5.24
CA GLY A 70 -8.22 -8.81 5.83
C GLY A 70 -9.52 -9.15 5.12
N ASP A 71 -10.64 -9.09 5.82
CA ASP A 71 -11.96 -9.31 5.21
C ASP A 71 -12.41 -8.06 4.44
N TRP A 72 -11.87 -7.89 3.25
CA TRP A 72 -12.13 -6.71 2.43
C TRP A 72 -13.53 -6.72 1.78
N ARG A 73 -14.22 -7.86 1.77
CA ARG A 73 -15.57 -7.96 1.22
C ARG A 73 -16.63 -7.40 2.17
N THR A 74 -16.28 -7.26 3.45
CA THR A 74 -17.17 -6.71 4.46
C THR A 74 -16.74 -5.28 4.78
N PRO A 75 -17.60 -4.26 4.56
CA PRO A 75 -17.24 -2.88 4.90
C PRO A 75 -16.87 -2.74 6.37
N ASN A 76 -15.78 -2.04 6.64
CA ASN A 76 -15.31 -1.79 8.01
C ASN A 76 -14.96 -0.31 8.16
N PRO A 77 -15.92 0.54 8.57
CA PRO A 77 -15.65 1.96 8.74
C PRO A 77 -14.68 2.27 9.88
N GLY A 78 -14.42 1.30 10.76
CA GLY A 78 -13.44 1.45 11.84
C GLY A 78 -12.01 1.07 11.45
N TYR A 79 -11.77 0.73 10.19
CA TYR A 79 -10.43 0.35 9.72
C TYR A 79 -9.47 1.53 9.84
N LEU A 80 -8.31 1.27 10.46
CA LEU A 80 -7.21 2.22 10.55
C LEU A 80 -5.96 1.54 9.99
N TYR A 81 -5.41 2.09 8.92
CA TYR A 81 -4.30 1.49 8.20
C TYR A 81 -3.12 1.15 9.10
N TRP A 82 -2.67 2.11 9.89
CA TRP A 82 -1.49 1.93 10.75
C TRP A 82 -1.68 0.88 11.86
N ARG A 83 -2.94 0.57 12.18
CA ARG A 83 -3.28 -0.43 13.19
C ARG A 83 -3.65 -1.78 12.58
N ASP A 84 -4.41 -1.77 11.49
CA ASP A 84 -5.14 -2.95 11.03
C ASP A 84 -4.56 -3.58 9.76
N CYS A 85 -3.68 -2.89 9.02
CA CYS A 85 -3.09 -3.43 7.80
C CYS A 85 -2.23 -4.64 8.12
N ARG A 86 -2.58 -5.78 7.55
CA ARG A 86 -1.90 -7.06 7.79
C ARG A 86 -0.55 -7.15 7.10
N ALA A 87 -0.28 -6.29 6.12
CA ALA A 87 1.01 -6.24 5.45
C ALA A 87 2.09 -5.53 6.27
N ILE A 88 1.72 -4.84 7.35
CA ILE A 88 2.68 -4.12 8.19
C ILE A 88 3.50 -5.14 8.99
N VAL A 89 4.83 -5.09 8.81
CA VAL A 89 5.77 -5.95 9.53
C VAL A 89 6.52 -5.21 10.62
N GLU A 90 6.67 -3.89 10.51
CA GLU A 90 7.36 -3.06 11.49
C GLU A 90 6.71 -1.69 11.59
N ARG A 91 6.78 -1.10 12.78
CA ARG A 91 6.32 0.26 13.07
C ARG A 91 7.37 0.99 13.87
N TYR A 92 7.70 2.21 13.45
CA TYR A 92 8.70 3.04 14.14
C TYR A 92 8.10 4.41 14.43
N PRO A 93 8.50 5.06 15.54
CA PRO A 93 8.17 6.47 15.74
C PRO A 93 8.72 7.31 14.59
N TRP A 94 7.92 8.24 14.11
CA TRP A 94 8.33 9.12 13.03
C TRP A 94 8.48 10.55 13.52
N THR A 95 9.65 11.14 13.25
CA THR A 95 9.98 12.51 13.69
C THR A 95 9.44 13.59 12.76
N GLY A 96 8.85 13.22 11.65
CA GLY A 96 8.41 14.15 10.61
C GLY A 96 9.47 14.41 9.55
N GLU A 97 10.67 13.87 9.72
CA GLU A 97 11.73 14.00 8.74
C GLU A 97 11.66 12.89 7.70
N ARG A 98 12.02 13.22 6.47
CA ARG A 98 12.07 12.24 5.39
C ARG A 98 13.26 11.33 5.58
N ARG A 99 13.01 10.02 5.61
CA ARG A 99 14.06 9.03 5.69
C ARG A 99 14.90 9.04 4.40
N PRO A 100 16.24 9.11 4.49
CA PRO A 100 17.07 9.01 3.29
C PRO A 100 16.92 7.64 2.65
N PRO A 101 17.00 7.55 1.32
CA PRO A 101 16.98 6.25 0.64
C PRO A 101 18.21 5.44 1.03
N ASP A 102 17.99 4.18 1.26
CA ASP A 102 19.08 3.24 1.57
C ASP A 102 19.90 2.89 0.32
#